data_b94228fc29ece36d3a3c356aa19cc39e
#
_entry.id   b94228fc29ece36d3a3c356aa19cc39e
#
_cell.length_a   1.000
_cell.length_b   1.000
_cell.length_c   1.000
_cell.angle_alpha   90.00
_cell.angle_beta   90.00
_cell.angle_gamma   90.00
#
_symmetry.space_group_name_H-M   'P 1'
#
loop_
_entity.id
_entity.type
_entity.pdbx_description
1 polymer ?
#
loop_
_entity_poly.entity_id
_entity_poly.type
_entity_poly.pdbx_seq_one_letter_code
_entity_poly.pdbx_strand_id
1 'polypeptide(L)'
;ILFVAPLELKLEEFVFELSKDALCKNSRGFFSSCNSCQSCKWCLNQHHPDLKVLKPTDSKNNAVNSSSEKGEIKIDHVRELFDFFNLTSHQNGVRIAVIGPIEKLNYPAANALLKTMEEPSKKMHFFLFSQSLRTIPTTVLSRCRKVFLPYQRNLLYKNLLDENLTLKWLLPLLRMQDKIDPCLWAKKAGKTPPQDTLKILVMWMNDVFRINVGLKSVCFPSEKHSLTSISNNLNNLTNWIEASIKIQDMIRYSNHSLNLTLFYESIFYEYQDGFN
;
A
#
# COMPACT_ATOMS: atom_id res chain seq x y z
N ILE A 1 18.31 -5.56 0.09
CA ILE A 1 17.22 -5.80 -0.87
C ILE A 1 16.14 -4.78 -0.58
N LEU A 2 15.57 -4.15 -1.62
CA LEU A 2 14.43 -3.25 -1.53
C LEU A 2 13.22 -3.93 -2.18
N PHE A 3 12.22 -4.24 -1.38
CA PHE A 3 10.93 -4.75 -1.84
C PHE A 3 10.01 -3.59 -2.18
N VAL A 4 9.43 -3.63 -3.37
CA VAL A 4 8.53 -2.59 -3.86
C VAL A 4 7.20 -3.21 -4.26
N ALA A 5 6.14 -2.70 -3.67
CA ALA A 5 4.77 -3.05 -4.05
C ALA A 5 3.80 -1.94 -3.66
N PRO A 6 2.63 -1.85 -4.28
CA PRO A 6 1.59 -0.91 -3.90
C PRO A 6 1.14 -1.07 -2.44
N LEU A 7 0.51 -0.01 -1.89
CA LEU A 7 0.07 0.09 -0.49
C LEU A 7 -0.81 -1.09 -0.05
N GLU A 8 -1.60 -1.60 -0.97
CA GLU A 8 -2.56 -2.67 -0.74
C GLU A 8 -1.91 -4.02 -0.40
N LEU A 9 -0.67 -4.24 -0.84
CA LEU A 9 0.13 -5.37 -0.36
C LEU A 9 0.71 -4.98 1.00
N LYS A 10 0.32 -5.70 2.03
CA LYS A 10 0.88 -5.56 3.38
C LYS A 10 2.37 -5.93 3.38
N LEU A 11 3.17 -5.07 2.72
CA LEU A 11 4.62 -5.29 2.53
C LEU A 11 5.36 -5.54 3.84
N GLU A 12 4.92 -4.88 4.89
CA GLU A 12 5.49 -5.06 6.21
C GLU A 12 5.35 -6.50 6.70
N GLU A 13 4.13 -7.06 6.62
CA GLU A 13 3.86 -8.45 7.02
C GLU A 13 4.66 -9.41 6.14
N PHE A 14 4.69 -9.17 4.82
CA PHE A 14 5.46 -9.98 3.88
C PHE A 14 6.95 -10.01 4.22
N VAL A 15 7.56 -8.84 4.42
CA VAL A 15 9.00 -8.73 4.73
C VAL A 15 9.32 -9.30 6.10
N PHE A 16 8.40 -9.18 7.05
CA PHE A 16 8.54 -9.78 8.37
C PHE A 16 8.51 -11.31 8.30
N GLU A 17 7.54 -11.91 7.57
CA GLU A 17 7.48 -13.35 7.38
C GLU A 17 8.71 -13.90 6.65
N LEU A 18 9.21 -13.18 5.65
CA LEU A 18 10.46 -13.53 4.96
C LEU A 18 11.67 -13.49 5.92
N SER A 19 11.70 -12.50 6.82
CA SER A 19 12.76 -12.37 7.82
C SER A 19 12.69 -13.52 8.85
N LYS A 20 11.49 -13.87 9.28
CA LYS A 20 11.25 -14.99 10.20
C LYS A 20 11.67 -16.32 9.55
N ASP A 21 11.39 -16.49 8.28
CA ASP A 21 11.79 -17.69 7.53
C ASP A 21 13.32 -17.79 7.42
N ALA A 22 14.01 -16.70 7.10
CA ALA A 22 15.46 -16.66 7.01
C ALA A 22 16.18 -16.92 8.36
N LEU A 23 15.52 -16.63 9.49
CA LEU A 23 16.01 -16.87 10.82
C LEU A 23 15.55 -18.23 11.41
N CYS A 24 14.63 -18.93 10.74
CA CYS A 24 14.10 -20.19 11.22
C CYS A 24 15.11 -21.32 11.05
N LYS A 25 15.39 -22.07 12.12
CA LYS A 25 16.32 -23.21 12.08
C LYS A 25 15.82 -24.40 11.25
N ASN A 26 14.51 -24.52 11.12
CA ASN A 26 13.84 -25.65 10.48
C ASN A 26 13.15 -25.25 9.16
N SER A 27 13.51 -24.08 8.59
CA SER A 27 12.97 -23.66 7.30
C SER A 27 13.41 -24.61 6.19
N ARG A 28 12.48 -25.03 5.34
CA ARG A 28 12.72 -25.95 4.20
C ARG A 28 12.55 -25.26 2.84
N GLY A 29 12.35 -23.94 2.82
CA GLY A 29 12.13 -23.16 1.61
C GLY A 29 11.55 -21.80 1.91
N PHE A 30 11.09 -21.09 0.90
CA PHE A 30 10.47 -19.76 1.07
C PHE A 30 9.11 -19.88 1.77
N PHE A 31 8.88 -19.03 2.77
CA PHE A 31 7.64 -18.98 3.58
C PHE A 31 7.28 -20.28 4.29
N SER A 32 8.31 -21.03 4.69
CA SER A 32 8.17 -22.33 5.37
C SER A 32 8.65 -22.32 6.81
N SER A 33 8.58 -21.14 7.47
CA SER A 33 8.95 -21.02 8.89
C SER A 33 8.13 -21.98 9.76
N CYS A 34 8.79 -22.75 10.62
CA CYS A 34 8.14 -23.82 11.38
C CYS A 34 7.20 -23.33 12.50
N ASN A 35 7.20 -22.04 12.84
CA ASN A 35 6.44 -21.40 13.92
C ASN A 35 6.58 -22.02 15.33
N SER A 36 7.38 -23.08 15.48
CA SER A 36 7.53 -23.83 16.72
C SER A 36 8.91 -23.71 17.35
N CYS A 37 9.97 -23.46 16.57
CA CYS A 37 11.32 -23.33 17.09
C CYS A 37 11.50 -22.02 17.91
N GLN A 38 12.54 -21.98 18.73
CA GLN A 38 12.84 -20.82 19.58
C GLN A 38 12.99 -19.51 18.79
N SER A 39 13.65 -19.56 17.63
CA SER A 39 13.81 -18.40 16.75
C SER A 39 12.45 -17.88 16.26
N CYS A 40 11.56 -18.75 15.79
CA CYS A 40 10.21 -18.34 15.38
C CYS A 40 9.41 -17.73 16.54
N LYS A 41 9.51 -18.30 17.75
CA LYS A 41 8.84 -17.75 18.94
C LYS A 41 9.38 -16.35 19.29
N TRP A 42 10.67 -16.13 19.20
CA TRP A 42 11.27 -14.80 19.40
C TRP A 42 10.82 -13.79 18.33
N CYS A 43 10.75 -14.20 17.09
CA CYS A 43 10.22 -13.33 16.03
C CYS A 43 8.75 -12.93 16.28
N LEU A 44 7.89 -13.89 16.64
CA LEU A 44 6.48 -13.62 16.94
C LEU A 44 6.31 -12.64 18.11
N ASN A 45 7.18 -12.74 19.13
CA ASN A 45 7.20 -11.83 20.27
C ASN A 45 7.96 -10.51 19.99
N GLN A 46 8.46 -10.29 18.78
CA GLN A 46 9.25 -9.11 18.39
C GLN A 46 10.54 -8.90 19.20
N HIS A 47 11.11 -9.95 19.74
CA HIS A 47 12.30 -9.91 20.60
C HIS A 47 13.47 -10.77 20.10
N HIS A 48 13.53 -11.03 18.79
CA HIS A 48 14.62 -11.83 18.23
C HIS A 48 15.95 -11.04 18.26
N PRO A 49 17.03 -11.58 18.86
CA PRO A 49 18.29 -10.86 18.99
C PRO A 49 18.99 -10.56 17.66
N ASP A 50 18.70 -11.32 16.60
CA ASP A 50 19.27 -11.14 15.26
C ASP A 50 18.29 -10.51 14.27
N LEU A 51 17.14 -9.95 14.75
CA LEU A 51 16.16 -9.22 13.95
C LEU A 51 15.89 -7.85 14.58
N LYS A 52 16.14 -6.80 13.83
CA LYS A 52 15.72 -5.44 14.22
C LYS A 52 14.76 -4.90 13.18
N VAL A 53 13.63 -4.35 13.63
CA VAL A 53 12.61 -3.75 12.77
C VAL A 53 12.52 -2.26 13.08
N LEU A 54 12.75 -1.42 12.06
CA LEU A 54 12.56 0.02 12.13
C LEU A 54 11.28 0.42 11.41
N LYS A 55 10.38 1.02 12.18
CA LYS A 55 9.10 1.58 11.71
C LYS A 55 8.99 3.03 12.12
N PRO A 56 8.14 3.82 11.44
CA PRO A 56 7.77 5.15 11.93
C PRO A 56 7.16 5.03 13.33
N THR A 57 7.64 5.85 14.27
CA THR A 57 7.03 5.93 15.60
C THR A 57 5.89 6.95 15.55
N ASP A 58 4.68 6.50 15.87
CA ASP A 58 3.58 7.41 16.18
C ASP A 58 3.91 8.10 17.51
N SER A 59 4.07 9.41 17.49
CA SER A 59 4.39 10.25 18.66
C SER A 59 3.22 10.35 19.64
N LYS A 60 2.65 9.22 20.07
CA LYS A 60 1.54 9.20 21.05
C LYS A 60 1.97 9.20 22.52
N ASN A 61 3.27 9.21 22.84
CA ASN A 61 3.75 9.10 24.22
C ASN A 61 4.46 10.32 24.80
N ASN A 62 4.41 11.50 24.17
CA ASN A 62 4.81 12.74 24.87
C ASN A 62 3.89 13.88 24.53
N ALA A 63 3.33 14.43 25.59
CA ALA A 63 2.27 15.43 25.67
C ALA A 63 2.42 16.68 24.81
N VAL A 64 1.24 17.16 24.37
CA VAL A 64 0.85 18.57 24.13
C VAL A 64 1.56 19.32 23.01
N ASN A 65 0.74 19.65 21.98
CA ASN A 65 0.98 20.67 20.94
C ASN A 65 1.93 20.31 19.79
N SER A 66 1.41 19.56 18.80
CA SER A 66 1.58 19.97 17.41
C SER A 66 0.72 19.09 16.48
N SER A 67 0.00 19.78 15.62
CA SER A 67 -0.86 19.26 14.57
C SER A 67 -0.12 18.29 13.62
N SER A 68 -0.75 17.11 13.39
CA SER A 68 -0.58 16.27 12.21
C SER A 68 0.84 15.99 11.70
N GLU A 69 1.67 15.30 12.45
CA GLU A 69 2.87 14.70 11.85
C GLU A 69 2.70 13.18 11.71
N LYS A 70 2.50 12.76 10.47
CA LYS A 70 2.61 11.38 10.02
C LYS A 70 3.97 10.85 10.48
N GLY A 71 4.00 9.80 11.30
CA GLY A 71 5.22 9.26 11.89
C GLY A 71 6.39 9.16 10.91
N GLU A 72 7.57 9.60 11.32
CA GLU A 72 8.81 9.55 10.56
C GLU A 72 9.83 8.61 11.21
N ILE A 73 10.70 8.04 10.39
CA ILE A 73 11.89 7.33 10.86
C ILE A 73 13.03 8.35 10.98
N LYS A 74 13.35 8.72 12.22
CA LYS A 74 14.39 9.72 12.53
C LYS A 74 15.79 9.10 12.60
N ILE A 75 16.81 9.93 12.55
CA ILE A 75 18.21 9.51 12.61
C ILE A 75 18.55 8.72 13.88
N ASP A 76 17.92 9.03 15.01
CA ASP A 76 18.16 8.33 16.26
C ASP A 76 17.73 6.87 16.19
N HIS A 77 16.63 6.57 15.51
CA HIS A 77 16.22 5.19 15.25
C HIS A 77 17.24 4.44 14.38
N VAL A 78 17.88 5.13 13.42
CA VAL A 78 18.94 4.54 12.59
C VAL A 78 20.22 4.33 13.41
N ARG A 79 20.53 5.23 14.34
CA ARG A 79 21.68 5.07 15.26
C ARG A 79 21.56 3.84 16.14
N GLU A 80 20.38 3.51 16.62
CA GLU A 80 20.16 2.26 17.37
C GLU A 80 20.49 1.00 16.55
N LEU A 81 20.39 1.09 15.21
CA LEU A 81 20.83 0.00 14.33
C LEU A 81 22.36 -0.14 14.30
N PHE A 82 23.13 0.94 14.50
CA PHE A 82 24.61 0.85 14.49
C PHE A 82 25.12 -0.03 15.61
N ASP A 83 24.52 0.07 16.80
CA ASP A 83 24.86 -0.82 17.92
C ASP A 83 24.49 -2.27 17.57
N PHE A 84 23.32 -2.47 16.98
CA PHE A 84 22.89 -3.77 16.48
C PHE A 84 23.83 -4.30 15.39
N PHE A 85 24.41 -3.47 14.52
CA PHE A 85 25.32 -3.91 13.47
C PHE A 85 26.69 -4.36 14.01
N ASN A 86 27.16 -3.76 15.09
CA ASN A 86 28.46 -4.04 15.70
C ASN A 86 28.49 -5.30 16.55
N LEU A 87 27.32 -5.81 16.97
CA LEU A 87 27.25 -7.06 17.72
C LEU A 87 27.45 -8.28 16.81
N THR A 88 27.97 -9.35 17.35
CA THR A 88 28.04 -10.65 16.64
C THR A 88 26.65 -11.32 16.65
N SER A 89 26.35 -12.13 15.64
CA SER A 89 25.09 -12.89 15.62
C SER A 89 25.01 -13.85 16.79
N HIS A 90 23.87 -13.86 17.48
CA HIS A 90 23.64 -14.72 18.65
C HIS A 90 23.67 -16.22 18.32
N GLN A 91 23.31 -16.59 17.06
CA GLN A 91 23.23 -17.98 16.62
C GLN A 91 24.25 -18.33 15.52
N ASN A 92 25.33 -17.55 15.37
CA ASN A 92 26.30 -17.68 14.25
C ASN A 92 25.66 -17.66 12.84
N GLY A 93 24.42 -17.19 12.75
CA GLY A 93 23.65 -17.09 11.54
C GLY A 93 23.69 -15.72 10.89
N VAL A 94 22.64 -15.41 10.15
CA VAL A 94 22.41 -14.09 9.54
C VAL A 94 21.77 -13.13 10.54
N ARG A 95 22.01 -11.84 10.34
CA ARG A 95 21.31 -10.76 11.05
C ARG A 95 20.51 -9.96 10.04
N ILE A 96 19.31 -9.60 10.41
CA ILE A 96 18.39 -8.94 9.51
C ILE A 96 17.91 -7.62 10.11
N ALA A 97 18.06 -6.54 9.36
CA ALA A 97 17.41 -5.27 9.63
C ALA A 97 16.28 -5.05 8.63
N VAL A 98 15.06 -4.97 9.12
CA VAL A 98 13.88 -4.59 8.36
C VAL A 98 13.63 -3.11 8.55
N ILE A 99 13.57 -2.34 7.47
CA ILE A 99 13.42 -0.89 7.54
C ILE A 99 12.34 -0.44 6.56
N GLY A 100 11.36 0.27 7.06
CA GLY A 100 10.35 0.85 6.17
C GLY A 100 9.04 1.26 6.87
N PRO A 101 8.17 1.88 6.09
CA PRO A 101 8.37 2.23 4.68
C PRO A 101 9.47 3.29 4.50
N ILE A 102 10.35 3.09 3.50
CA ILE A 102 11.54 3.93 3.27
C ILE A 102 11.19 5.39 2.98
N GLU A 103 10.01 5.65 2.44
CA GLU A 103 9.47 7.00 2.20
C GLU A 103 9.33 7.83 3.49
N LYS A 104 9.34 7.16 4.64
CA LYS A 104 9.23 7.78 5.96
C LYS A 104 10.58 8.08 6.60
N LEU A 105 11.69 7.75 5.95
CA LEU A 105 13.01 8.18 6.38
C LEU A 105 13.17 9.69 6.14
N ASN A 106 13.54 10.42 7.18
CA ASN A 106 13.99 11.78 6.97
C ASN A 106 15.39 11.82 6.33
N TYR A 107 15.76 12.95 5.75
CA TYR A 107 17.01 13.08 5.01
C TYR A 107 18.28 12.71 5.83
N PRO A 108 18.43 13.14 7.10
CA PRO A 108 19.56 12.71 7.94
C PRO A 108 19.59 11.20 8.20
N ALA A 109 18.42 10.57 8.42
CA ALA A 109 18.32 9.12 8.63
C ALA A 109 18.71 8.34 7.36
N ALA A 110 18.24 8.79 6.20
CA ALA A 110 18.60 8.19 4.93
C ALA A 110 20.11 8.23 4.70
N ASN A 111 20.76 9.39 4.93
CA ASN A 111 22.21 9.54 4.77
C ASN A 111 23.02 8.69 5.77
N ALA A 112 22.56 8.57 7.01
CA ALA A 112 23.18 7.71 8.01
C ALA A 112 23.13 6.24 7.59
N LEU A 113 22.00 5.80 7.03
CA LEU A 113 21.82 4.44 6.55
C LEU A 113 22.74 4.09 5.38
N LEU A 114 23.04 5.06 4.48
CA LEU A 114 23.88 4.84 3.30
C LEU A 114 25.26 4.28 3.68
N LYS A 115 25.90 4.83 4.71
CA LYS A 115 27.23 4.39 5.16
C LYS A 115 27.26 2.91 5.51
N THR A 116 26.21 2.44 6.19
CA THR A 116 26.10 1.05 6.62
C THR A 116 25.71 0.11 5.49
N MET A 117 24.99 0.64 4.49
CA MET A 117 24.64 -0.14 3.29
C MET A 117 25.81 -0.34 2.34
N GLU A 118 26.78 0.58 2.33
CA GLU A 118 27.98 0.47 1.51
C GLU A 118 28.92 -0.60 2.03
N GLU A 119 29.10 -0.67 3.35
CA GLU A 119 30.02 -1.61 3.99
C GLU A 119 29.29 -2.43 5.09
N PRO A 120 28.36 -3.32 4.67
CA PRO A 120 27.65 -4.14 5.64
C PRO A 120 28.60 -5.14 6.31
N SER A 121 28.46 -5.33 7.61
CA SER A 121 29.17 -6.39 8.31
C SER A 121 28.85 -7.76 7.72
N LYS A 122 29.79 -8.70 7.80
CA LYS A 122 29.58 -10.07 7.30
C LYS A 122 28.30 -10.67 7.87
N LYS A 123 27.48 -11.30 7.03
CA LYS A 123 26.19 -11.92 7.37
C LYS A 123 25.06 -10.95 7.75
N MET A 124 25.21 -9.66 7.49
CA MET A 124 24.15 -8.67 7.68
C MET A 124 23.31 -8.53 6.42
N HIS A 125 21.99 -8.56 6.57
CA HIS A 125 21.03 -8.36 5.48
C HIS A 125 20.09 -7.20 5.81
N PHE A 126 19.94 -6.30 4.84
CA PHE A 126 18.97 -5.22 4.88
C PHE A 126 17.76 -5.59 4.05
N PHE A 127 16.59 -5.65 4.67
CA PHE A 127 15.30 -5.79 4.01
C PHE A 127 14.55 -4.48 4.12
N LEU A 128 14.57 -3.74 3.03
CA LEU A 128 13.92 -2.45 2.91
C LEU A 128 12.59 -2.66 2.20
N PHE A 129 11.57 -1.88 2.53
CA PHE A 129 10.32 -1.92 1.78
C PHE A 129 9.77 -0.52 1.51
N SER A 130 9.10 -0.38 0.37
CA SER A 130 8.58 0.87 -0.14
C SER A 130 7.32 0.65 -0.96
N GLN A 131 6.42 1.62 -0.89
CA GLN A 131 5.20 1.62 -1.70
C GLN A 131 5.42 2.29 -3.06
N SER A 132 6.41 3.20 -3.16
CA SER A 132 6.70 3.94 -4.38
C SER A 132 8.18 4.28 -4.49
N LEU A 133 8.76 4.04 -5.65
CA LEU A 133 10.15 4.44 -5.92
C LEU A 133 10.33 5.95 -6.09
N ARG A 134 9.26 6.69 -6.38
CA ARG A 134 9.34 8.13 -6.73
C ARG A 134 9.77 9.02 -5.57
N THR A 135 9.54 8.59 -4.37
CA THR A 135 9.79 9.36 -3.13
C THR A 135 11.11 8.98 -2.45
N ILE A 136 11.80 7.95 -2.97
CA ILE A 136 13.04 7.45 -2.39
C ILE A 136 14.23 8.20 -3.01
N PRO A 137 15.20 8.66 -2.19
CA PRO A 137 16.43 9.25 -2.71
C PRO A 137 17.18 8.30 -3.66
N THR A 138 17.68 8.82 -4.78
CA THR A 138 18.41 8.04 -5.78
C THR A 138 19.67 7.38 -5.20
N THR A 139 20.27 7.98 -4.19
CA THR A 139 21.41 7.47 -3.45
C THR A 139 21.11 6.14 -2.73
N VAL A 140 19.92 5.99 -2.17
CA VAL A 140 19.43 4.73 -1.57
C VAL A 140 19.12 3.72 -2.67
N LEU A 141 18.43 4.17 -3.73
CA LEU A 141 18.04 3.29 -4.84
C LEU A 141 19.21 2.66 -5.58
N SER A 142 20.35 3.38 -5.68
CA SER A 142 21.54 2.88 -6.37
C SER A 142 22.25 1.74 -5.61
N ARG A 143 22.05 1.65 -4.30
CA ARG A 143 22.66 0.65 -3.40
C ARG A 143 21.76 -0.53 -3.08
N CYS A 144 20.54 -0.54 -3.62
CA CYS A 144 19.56 -1.57 -3.36
C CYS A 144 19.33 -2.47 -4.57
N ARG A 145 19.35 -3.78 -4.35
CA ARG A 145 18.74 -4.71 -5.30
C ARG A 145 17.23 -4.61 -5.17
N LYS A 146 16.55 -4.14 -6.22
CA LYS A 146 15.12 -3.93 -6.25
C LYS A 146 14.40 -5.24 -6.57
N VAL A 147 13.39 -5.58 -5.79
CA VAL A 147 12.51 -6.72 -6.01
C VAL A 147 11.08 -6.17 -6.07
N PHE A 148 10.51 -6.20 -7.27
CA PHE A 148 9.11 -5.84 -7.46
C PHE A 148 8.26 -7.07 -7.17
N LEU A 149 7.40 -6.96 -6.16
CA LEU A 149 6.47 -8.05 -5.89
C LEU A 149 5.35 -8.00 -6.93
N PRO A 150 5.06 -9.15 -7.58
CA PRO A 150 3.99 -9.19 -8.55
C PRO A 150 2.67 -8.89 -7.87
N TYR A 151 2.05 -7.83 -8.33
CA TYR A 151 0.75 -7.41 -7.87
C TYR A 151 -0.32 -8.31 -8.50
N GLN A 152 -0.74 -9.35 -7.78
CA GLN A 152 -1.95 -10.08 -8.16
C GLN A 152 -3.15 -9.24 -7.73
N ARG A 153 -3.58 -8.34 -8.61
CA ARG A 153 -4.76 -7.48 -8.41
C ARG A 153 -5.96 -8.25 -7.86
N ASN A 154 -6.16 -9.49 -8.29
CA ASN A 154 -7.33 -10.31 -7.96
C ASN A 154 -7.49 -10.61 -6.45
N LEU A 155 -6.40 -10.82 -5.70
CA LEU A 155 -6.49 -11.17 -4.27
C LEU A 155 -6.85 -9.98 -3.39
N LEU A 156 -6.32 -8.81 -3.74
CA LEU A 156 -6.58 -7.57 -2.98
C LEU A 156 -7.98 -7.03 -3.22
N TYR A 157 -8.44 -7.10 -4.45
CA TYR A 157 -9.79 -6.70 -4.78
C TYR A 157 -10.81 -7.57 -4.07
N LYS A 158 -10.54 -8.88 -3.93
CA LYS A 158 -11.41 -9.77 -3.18
C LYS A 158 -11.53 -9.34 -1.71
N ASN A 159 -10.42 -9.05 -1.04
CA ASN A 159 -10.43 -8.61 0.36
C ASN A 159 -11.09 -7.22 0.55
N LEU A 160 -10.89 -6.29 -0.41
CA LEU A 160 -11.54 -4.99 -0.40
C LEU A 160 -13.06 -5.08 -0.67
N LEU A 161 -13.49 -6.06 -1.45
CA LEU A 161 -14.88 -6.22 -1.85
C LEU A 161 -15.70 -7.04 -0.84
N ASP A 162 -15.10 -8.05 -0.23
CA ASP A 162 -15.82 -8.97 0.66
C ASP A 162 -16.25 -8.33 2.00
N GLU A 163 -15.53 -7.31 2.50
CA GLU A 163 -15.78 -6.67 3.79
C GLU A 163 -16.23 -5.21 3.70
N ASN A 164 -16.30 -4.60 2.50
CA ASN A 164 -16.48 -3.16 2.39
C ASN A 164 -17.95 -2.75 2.36
N LEU A 165 -18.42 -2.10 3.42
CA LEU A 165 -19.76 -1.50 3.51
C LEU A 165 -20.03 -0.50 2.40
N THR A 166 -18.99 0.17 1.88
CA THR A 166 -19.08 1.12 0.77
C THR A 166 -19.58 0.45 -0.50
N LEU A 167 -19.18 -0.78 -0.77
CA LEU A 167 -19.58 -1.51 -1.96
C LEU A 167 -21.11 -1.78 -1.98
N LYS A 168 -21.70 -2.03 -0.82
CA LYS A 168 -23.14 -2.36 -0.73
C LYS A 168 -24.04 -1.24 -1.24
N TRP A 169 -23.68 0.01 -1.01
CA TRP A 169 -24.47 1.15 -1.48
C TRP A 169 -23.99 1.68 -2.84
N LEU A 170 -22.69 1.54 -3.15
CA LEU A 170 -22.11 2.07 -4.38
C LEU A 170 -22.40 1.20 -5.61
N LEU A 171 -22.37 -0.14 -5.46
CA LEU A 171 -22.57 -1.06 -6.59
C LEU A 171 -23.93 -0.90 -7.29
N PRO A 172 -25.06 -0.76 -6.61
CA PRO A 172 -26.33 -0.47 -7.26
C PRO A 172 -26.32 0.82 -8.07
N LEU A 173 -25.61 1.84 -7.59
CA LEU A 173 -25.43 3.11 -8.27
C LEU A 173 -24.61 2.95 -9.56
N LEU A 174 -23.49 2.26 -9.49
CA LEU A 174 -22.61 2.03 -10.63
C LEU A 174 -23.32 1.27 -11.77
N ARG A 175 -24.30 0.43 -11.43
CA ARG A 175 -25.14 -0.26 -12.42
C ARG A 175 -26.15 0.66 -13.13
N MET A 176 -26.46 1.84 -12.57
CA MET A 176 -27.43 2.79 -13.14
C MET A 176 -26.87 3.60 -14.31
N GLN A 177 -25.55 3.50 -14.58
CA GLN A 177 -24.84 4.14 -15.70
C GLN A 177 -24.94 5.68 -15.63
N ASP A 178 -25.39 6.30 -16.75
CA ASP A 178 -25.58 7.74 -16.91
C ASP A 178 -26.80 8.32 -16.14
N LYS A 179 -27.67 7.47 -15.63
CA LYS A 179 -28.92 7.86 -14.91
C LYS A 179 -28.70 8.21 -13.44
N ILE A 180 -27.49 8.55 -13.10
CA ILE A 180 -27.11 8.91 -11.72
C ILE A 180 -27.48 10.38 -11.49
N ASP A 181 -28.15 10.68 -10.38
CA ASP A 181 -28.29 12.04 -9.86
C ASP A 181 -27.14 12.28 -8.86
N PRO A 182 -26.10 13.06 -9.23
CA PRO A 182 -24.93 13.30 -8.38
C PRO A 182 -25.29 13.88 -7.01
N CYS A 183 -26.23 14.82 -6.95
CA CYS A 183 -26.62 15.47 -5.71
C CYS A 183 -27.35 14.52 -4.73
N LEU A 184 -28.21 13.67 -5.27
CA LEU A 184 -28.95 12.69 -4.47
C LEU A 184 -27.99 11.64 -3.89
N TRP A 185 -27.04 11.18 -4.68
CA TRP A 185 -26.09 10.14 -4.26
C TRP A 185 -24.99 10.68 -3.36
N ALA A 186 -24.57 11.92 -3.53
CA ALA A 186 -23.68 12.60 -2.60
C ALA A 186 -24.27 12.68 -1.19
N LYS A 187 -25.57 12.97 -1.07
CA LYS A 187 -26.28 12.97 0.22
C LYS A 187 -26.30 11.57 0.86
N LYS A 188 -26.48 10.50 0.08
CA LYS A 188 -26.41 9.11 0.57
C LYS A 188 -25.02 8.70 1.01
N ALA A 189 -23.98 9.16 0.29
CA ALA A 189 -22.58 8.88 0.61
C ALA A 189 -22.07 9.64 1.84
N GLY A 190 -22.72 10.72 2.23
CA GLY A 190 -22.27 11.84 3.05
C GLY A 190 -21.58 11.60 4.41
N LYS A 191 -21.46 10.35 4.88
CA LYS A 191 -20.69 10.01 6.09
C LYS A 191 -19.59 8.98 5.87
N THR A 192 -19.46 8.45 4.66
CA THR A 192 -18.47 7.44 4.33
C THR A 192 -17.14 8.13 4.01
N PRO A 193 -15.98 7.58 4.40
CA PRO A 193 -14.69 8.11 3.96
C PRO A 193 -14.58 8.02 2.42
N PRO A 194 -14.27 9.13 1.72
CA PRO A 194 -14.26 9.16 0.26
C PRO A 194 -13.17 8.30 -0.37
N GLN A 195 -12.14 7.95 0.37
CA GLN A 195 -11.00 7.16 -0.12
C GLN A 195 -11.41 5.80 -0.68
N ASP A 196 -12.25 5.07 0.04
CA ASP A 196 -12.67 3.73 -0.39
C ASP A 196 -13.62 3.82 -1.58
N THR A 197 -14.50 4.82 -1.57
CA THR A 197 -15.39 5.10 -2.71
C THR A 197 -14.60 5.40 -3.98
N LEU A 198 -13.62 6.29 -3.91
CA LEU A 198 -12.75 6.63 -5.03
C LEU A 198 -11.98 5.42 -5.56
N LYS A 199 -11.41 4.62 -4.66
CA LYS A 199 -10.70 3.39 -5.05
C LYS A 199 -11.62 2.42 -5.80
N ILE A 200 -12.79 2.13 -5.24
CA ILE A 200 -13.78 1.23 -5.85
C ILE A 200 -14.23 1.77 -7.20
N LEU A 201 -14.46 3.08 -7.31
CA LEU A 201 -14.88 3.71 -8.55
C LEU A 201 -13.82 3.60 -9.65
N VAL A 202 -12.55 3.90 -9.33
CA VAL A 202 -11.44 3.72 -10.28
C VAL A 202 -11.30 2.26 -10.71
N MET A 203 -11.49 1.30 -9.79
CA MET A 203 -11.44 -0.12 -10.10
C MET A 203 -12.57 -0.52 -11.07
N TRP A 204 -13.78 -0.01 -10.84
CA TRP A 204 -14.93 -0.22 -11.72
C TRP A 204 -14.69 0.34 -13.12
N MET A 205 -14.24 1.59 -13.21
CA MET A 205 -13.94 2.25 -14.48
C MET A 205 -12.84 1.52 -15.25
N ASN A 206 -11.82 1.02 -14.57
CA ASN A 206 -10.78 0.21 -15.20
C ASN A 206 -11.31 -1.12 -15.74
N ASP A 207 -12.24 -1.78 -15.05
CA ASP A 207 -12.83 -3.02 -15.56
C ASP A 207 -13.76 -2.78 -16.75
N VAL A 208 -14.51 -1.66 -16.77
CA VAL A 208 -15.27 -1.23 -17.95
C VAL A 208 -14.34 -1.00 -19.15
N PHE A 209 -13.24 -0.26 -18.94
CA PHE A 209 -12.23 -0.04 -19.99
C PHE A 209 -11.66 -1.37 -20.51
N ARG A 210 -11.31 -2.30 -19.60
CA ARG A 210 -10.78 -3.62 -20.00
C ARG A 210 -11.74 -4.40 -20.87
N ILE A 211 -13.02 -4.41 -20.52
CA ILE A 211 -14.05 -5.08 -21.32
C ILE A 211 -14.20 -4.41 -22.69
N ASN A 212 -14.16 -3.09 -22.74
CA ASN A 212 -14.26 -2.34 -24.01
C ASN A 212 -13.13 -2.71 -24.97
N VAL A 213 -11.91 -2.92 -24.47
CA VAL A 213 -10.76 -3.35 -25.29
C VAL A 213 -10.65 -4.89 -25.45
N GLY A 214 -11.70 -5.64 -25.14
CA GLY A 214 -11.76 -7.09 -25.32
C GLY A 214 -11.05 -7.92 -24.26
N LEU A 215 -10.65 -7.32 -23.13
CA LEU A 215 -10.01 -8.02 -22.00
C LEU A 215 -11.06 -8.47 -20.97
N LYS A 216 -10.71 -9.45 -20.15
CA LYS A 216 -11.57 -9.90 -19.03
C LYS A 216 -11.55 -8.89 -17.89
N SER A 217 -12.70 -8.74 -17.20
CA SER A 217 -12.76 -8.03 -15.89
C SER A 217 -11.88 -8.72 -14.86
N VAL A 218 -11.31 -7.92 -13.97
CA VAL A 218 -10.37 -8.39 -12.93
C VAL A 218 -10.93 -8.16 -11.54
N CYS A 219 -11.52 -6.98 -11.32
CA CYS A 219 -11.97 -6.54 -10.01
C CYS A 219 -13.39 -7.04 -9.70
N PHE A 220 -14.26 -7.02 -10.70
CA PHE A 220 -15.68 -7.35 -10.56
C PHE A 220 -16.10 -8.47 -11.53
N PRO A 221 -15.56 -9.69 -11.43
CA PRO A 221 -15.90 -10.77 -12.35
C PRO A 221 -17.37 -11.20 -12.27
N SER A 222 -18.02 -11.05 -11.11
CA SER A 222 -19.44 -11.31 -10.90
C SER A 222 -20.35 -10.30 -11.62
N GLU A 223 -19.84 -9.09 -11.91
CA GLU A 223 -20.58 -7.99 -12.54
C GLU A 223 -20.37 -7.91 -14.07
N LYS A 224 -19.89 -8.98 -14.68
CA LYS A 224 -19.54 -8.99 -16.12
C LYS A 224 -20.66 -8.46 -17.00
N HIS A 225 -21.92 -8.81 -16.72
CA HIS A 225 -23.06 -8.37 -17.51
C HIS A 225 -23.25 -6.84 -17.43
N SER A 226 -23.22 -6.28 -16.22
CA SER A 226 -23.35 -4.84 -15.99
C SER A 226 -22.20 -4.06 -16.64
N LEU A 227 -20.97 -4.55 -16.48
CA LEU A 227 -19.78 -3.95 -17.07
C LEU A 227 -19.82 -3.96 -18.61
N THR A 228 -20.30 -5.07 -19.22
CA THR A 228 -20.46 -5.15 -20.68
C THR A 228 -21.55 -4.20 -21.17
N SER A 229 -22.67 -4.09 -20.45
CA SER A 229 -23.73 -3.12 -20.79
C SER A 229 -23.20 -1.68 -20.75
N ILE A 230 -22.44 -1.33 -19.72
CA ILE A 230 -21.81 0.00 -19.60
C ILE A 230 -20.82 0.24 -20.76
N SER A 231 -19.94 -0.74 -21.02
CA SER A 231 -18.95 -0.65 -22.08
C SER A 231 -19.59 -0.40 -23.47
N ASN A 232 -20.74 -1.03 -23.75
CA ASN A 232 -21.46 -0.87 -25.00
C ASN A 232 -22.20 0.49 -25.11
N ASN A 233 -22.46 1.13 -23.98
CA ASN A 233 -23.16 2.43 -23.90
C ASN A 233 -22.19 3.62 -23.82
N LEU A 234 -20.88 3.39 -23.81
CA LEU A 234 -19.91 4.47 -23.84
C LEU A 234 -19.88 5.13 -25.21
N ASN A 235 -20.16 6.43 -25.26
CA ASN A 235 -20.09 7.21 -26.48
C ASN A 235 -18.64 7.45 -26.93
N ASN A 236 -17.76 7.70 -25.96
CA ASN A 236 -16.35 7.99 -26.23
C ASN A 236 -15.44 7.41 -25.17
N LEU A 237 -14.57 6.50 -25.57
CA LEU A 237 -13.60 5.86 -24.67
C LEU A 237 -12.57 6.86 -24.11
N THR A 238 -12.24 7.91 -24.86
CA THR A 238 -11.30 8.94 -24.42
C THR A 238 -11.85 9.69 -23.21
N ASN A 239 -13.12 10.10 -23.25
CA ASN A 239 -13.78 10.80 -22.15
C ASN A 239 -13.84 9.92 -20.89
N TRP A 240 -14.07 8.62 -21.06
CA TRP A 240 -14.03 7.64 -19.98
C TRP A 240 -12.67 7.56 -19.31
N ILE A 241 -11.59 7.55 -20.11
CA ILE A 241 -10.22 7.52 -19.59
C ILE A 241 -9.89 8.83 -18.86
N GLU A 242 -10.24 9.98 -19.42
CA GLU A 242 -10.02 11.29 -18.80
C GLU A 242 -10.75 11.41 -17.46
N ALA A 243 -12.02 11.02 -17.40
CA ALA A 243 -12.79 10.97 -16.16
C ALA A 243 -12.13 10.05 -15.11
N SER A 244 -11.66 8.88 -15.53
CA SER A 244 -10.94 7.96 -14.64
C SER A 244 -9.66 8.56 -14.07
N ILE A 245 -8.89 9.29 -14.88
CA ILE A 245 -7.67 9.99 -14.43
C ILE A 245 -8.02 11.10 -13.43
N LYS A 246 -9.02 11.92 -13.72
CA LYS A 246 -9.47 13.00 -12.82
C LYS A 246 -9.93 12.44 -11.47
N ILE A 247 -10.73 11.37 -11.47
CA ILE A 247 -11.19 10.70 -10.26
C ILE A 247 -10.00 10.10 -9.48
N GLN A 248 -9.01 9.55 -10.17
CA GLN A 248 -7.79 9.05 -9.53
C GLN A 248 -6.99 10.18 -8.87
N ASP A 249 -6.91 11.35 -9.48
CA ASP A 249 -6.23 12.51 -8.89
C ASP A 249 -6.97 13.04 -7.66
N MET A 250 -8.30 12.93 -7.60
CA MET A 250 -9.11 13.29 -6.43
C MET A 250 -8.73 12.49 -5.17
N ILE A 251 -8.14 11.30 -5.32
CA ILE A 251 -7.65 10.51 -4.17
C ILE A 251 -6.64 11.29 -3.33
N ARG A 252 -5.84 12.16 -3.95
CA ARG A 252 -4.84 13.00 -3.24
C ARG A 252 -5.49 14.01 -2.31
N TYR A 253 -6.69 14.47 -2.64
CA TYR A 253 -7.43 15.50 -1.89
C TYR A 253 -8.42 14.90 -0.88
N SER A 254 -8.64 13.59 -0.91
CA SER A 254 -9.62 12.88 -0.07
C SER A 254 -9.34 12.96 1.44
N ASN A 255 -8.13 13.36 1.84
CA ASN A 255 -7.69 13.51 3.24
C ASN A 255 -7.84 14.93 3.79
N HIS A 256 -8.21 15.89 2.95
CA HIS A 256 -8.38 17.28 3.38
C HIS A 256 -9.78 17.49 3.99
N SER A 257 -9.91 18.48 4.86
CA SER A 257 -11.17 18.89 5.49
C SER A 257 -12.06 19.64 4.49
N LEU A 258 -12.55 18.94 3.49
CA LEU A 258 -13.48 19.43 2.48
C LEU A 258 -14.92 19.18 2.94
N ASN A 259 -15.86 19.96 2.40
CA ASN A 259 -17.27 19.62 2.50
C ASN A 259 -17.49 18.28 1.76
N LEU A 260 -17.73 17.22 2.51
CA LEU A 260 -17.85 15.84 1.97
C LEU A 260 -18.96 15.73 0.92
N THR A 261 -20.07 16.44 1.11
CA THR A 261 -21.18 16.40 0.15
C THR A 261 -20.77 16.99 -1.20
N LEU A 262 -20.16 18.17 -1.22
CA LEU A 262 -19.67 18.79 -2.45
C LEU A 262 -18.57 17.95 -3.12
N PHE A 263 -17.72 17.33 -2.31
CA PHE A 263 -16.68 16.45 -2.83
C PHE A 263 -17.27 15.21 -3.50
N TYR A 264 -18.30 14.60 -2.90
CA TYR A 264 -19.00 13.48 -3.53
C TYR A 264 -19.78 13.90 -4.77
N GLU A 265 -20.41 15.08 -4.77
CA GLU A 265 -21.05 15.63 -5.97
C GLU A 265 -20.04 15.72 -7.12
N SER A 266 -18.86 16.28 -6.87
CA SER A 266 -17.82 16.39 -7.92
C SER A 266 -17.35 15.02 -8.43
N ILE A 267 -17.21 14.01 -7.56
CA ILE A 267 -16.86 12.64 -7.95
C ILE A 267 -17.92 12.05 -8.88
N PHE A 268 -19.19 12.19 -8.56
CA PHE A 268 -20.27 11.61 -9.36
C PHE A 268 -20.52 12.38 -10.65
N TYR A 269 -20.28 13.70 -10.69
CA TYR A 269 -20.28 14.47 -11.93
C TYR A 269 -19.17 14.00 -12.88
N GLU A 270 -17.94 13.86 -12.40
CA GLU A 270 -16.84 13.33 -13.24
C GLU A 270 -17.12 11.92 -13.74
N TYR A 271 -17.73 11.06 -12.92
CA TYR A 271 -18.14 9.72 -13.36
C TYR A 271 -19.18 9.79 -14.49
N GLN A 272 -20.18 10.68 -14.38
CA GLN A 272 -21.22 10.87 -15.37
C GLN A 272 -20.67 11.45 -16.67
N ASP A 273 -19.74 12.41 -16.58
CA ASP A 273 -19.06 13.00 -17.75
C ASP A 273 -18.27 11.97 -18.56
N GLY A 274 -17.82 10.90 -17.92
CA GLY A 274 -17.17 9.79 -18.61
C GLY A 274 -18.05 9.07 -19.64
N PHE A 275 -19.38 9.22 -19.59
CA PHE A 275 -20.31 8.61 -20.55
C PHE A 275 -20.54 9.49 -21.80
N ASN A 276 -20.29 10.81 -21.72
CA ASN A 276 -20.47 11.77 -22.79
C ASN A 276 -19.30 11.73 -23.78
#